data_1100c877361180e8457a9f0cd98f099e
#
_entry.id   1100c877361180e8457a9f0cd98f099e
#
_cell.length_a   1.000
_cell.length_b   1.000
_cell.length_c   1.000
_cell.angle_alpha   90.00
_cell.angle_beta   90.00
_cell.angle_gamma   90.00
#
_symmetry.space_group_name_H-M   'P 1'
#
loop_
_entity.id
_entity.type
_entity.pdbx_description
1 polymer ?
#
loop_
_entity_poly.entity_id
_entity_poly.type
_entity_poly.pdbx_seq_one_letter_code
_entity_poly.pdbx_strand_id
1 'polypeptide(L)'
;MMRINSSCVLQSTTSLNARVLPLIGRVGTLELSSGQPLVFKTTTPKQQDVLRTSTVKAIGFAGSRIFVKTERGTQYTFEFQ
;
A
#
# COMPACT_ATOMS: atom_id res chain seq x y z
N MET A 1 10.90 -13.87 -7.51
CA MET A 1 10.41 -12.49 -7.27
C MET A 1 8.94 -12.55 -6.92
N MET A 2 8.57 -11.98 -5.78
CA MET A 2 7.16 -11.92 -5.39
C MET A 2 6.51 -10.69 -6.00
N ARG A 3 5.35 -10.88 -6.63
CA ARG A 3 4.54 -9.80 -7.17
C ARG A 3 3.10 -9.98 -6.74
N ILE A 4 2.51 -8.92 -6.20
CA ILE A 4 1.11 -8.89 -5.78
C ILE A 4 0.40 -7.83 -6.60
N ASN A 5 -0.75 -8.21 -7.15
CA ASN A 5 -1.66 -7.29 -7.81
C ASN A 5 -3.06 -7.67 -7.36
N SER A 6 -3.58 -6.98 -6.35
CA SER A 6 -4.78 -7.41 -5.66
C SER A 6 -5.57 -6.24 -5.11
N SER A 7 -6.86 -6.46 -4.91
CA SER A 7 -7.73 -5.48 -4.27
C SER A 7 -7.52 -5.49 -2.76
N CYS A 8 -7.23 -4.33 -2.19
CA CYS A 8 -6.89 -4.16 -0.79
C CYS A 8 -7.46 -2.88 -0.21
N VAL A 9 -7.50 -2.81 1.11
CA VAL A 9 -7.78 -1.59 1.86
C VAL A 9 -6.50 -1.16 2.57
N LEU A 10 -6.14 0.11 2.48
CA LEU A 10 -5.06 0.66 3.30
C LEU A 10 -5.57 0.85 4.72
N GLN A 11 -5.07 0.07 5.67
CA GLN A 11 -5.51 0.11 7.06
C GLN A 11 -4.79 1.14 7.89
N SER A 12 -3.46 1.19 7.76
CA SER A 12 -2.64 2.09 8.57
C SER A 12 -1.30 2.35 7.91
N THR A 13 -0.65 3.41 8.36
CA THR A 13 0.68 3.78 7.90
C THR A 13 1.40 4.59 8.98
N THR A 14 2.72 4.53 8.99
CA THR A 14 3.55 5.41 9.81
C THR A 14 3.83 6.75 9.12
N SER A 15 3.43 6.90 7.85
CA SER A 15 3.57 8.16 7.12
C SER A 15 2.71 9.25 7.73
N LEU A 16 3.27 10.44 7.87
CA LEU A 16 2.53 11.65 8.29
C LEU A 16 2.20 12.54 7.09
N ASN A 17 2.42 12.04 5.87
CA ASN A 17 2.17 12.80 4.65
C ASN A 17 0.66 13.03 4.47
N ALA A 18 0.28 14.30 4.31
CA ALA A 18 -1.12 14.70 4.14
C ALA A 18 -1.78 14.11 2.88
N ARG A 19 -0.98 13.64 1.90
CA ARG A 19 -1.50 12.98 0.71
C ARG A 19 -1.80 11.51 0.94
N VAL A 20 -1.18 10.90 1.95
CA VAL A 20 -1.34 9.47 2.26
C VAL A 20 -2.46 9.26 3.27
N LEU A 21 -2.53 10.08 4.30
CA LEU A 21 -3.48 9.92 5.40
C LEU A 21 -4.95 9.80 4.94
N PRO A 22 -5.43 10.59 3.95
CA PRO A 22 -6.81 10.46 3.48
C PRO A 22 -7.11 9.13 2.77
N LEU A 23 -6.09 8.36 2.40
CA LEU A 23 -6.26 7.08 1.73
C LEU A 23 -6.55 5.94 2.70
N ILE A 24 -6.34 6.17 4.01
CA ILE A 24 -6.65 5.16 5.03
C ILE A 24 -8.14 4.85 5.01
N GLY A 25 -8.48 3.57 4.92
CA GLY A 25 -9.85 3.12 4.81
C GLY A 25 -10.38 3.02 3.37
N ARG A 26 -9.60 3.50 2.38
CA ARG A 26 -10.00 3.44 0.97
C ARG A 26 -9.63 2.10 0.35
N VAL A 27 -10.54 1.58 -0.47
CA VAL A 27 -10.31 0.38 -1.27
C VAL A 27 -9.55 0.77 -2.53
N GLY A 28 -8.61 -0.07 -2.94
CA GLY A 28 -7.85 0.16 -4.15
C GLY A 28 -7.15 -1.09 -4.64
N THR A 29 -6.43 -0.96 -5.74
CA THR A 29 -5.59 -2.02 -6.29
C THR A 29 -4.17 -1.78 -5.84
N LEU A 30 -3.60 -2.79 -5.17
CA LEU A 30 -2.22 -2.77 -4.69
C LEU A 30 -1.33 -3.50 -5.68
N GLU A 31 -0.30 -2.81 -6.16
CA GLU A 31 0.78 -3.40 -6.93
C GLU A 31 2.03 -3.40 -6.05
N LEU A 32 2.54 -4.58 -5.74
CA LEU A 32 3.61 -4.77 -4.78
C LEU A 32 4.63 -5.78 -5.30
N SER A 33 5.89 -5.36 -5.34
CA SER A 33 7.02 -6.22 -5.68
C SER A 33 8.22 -5.82 -4.83
N SER A 34 8.97 -6.81 -4.36
CA SER A 34 10.22 -6.55 -3.65
C SER A 34 11.21 -5.83 -4.58
N GLY A 35 11.88 -4.81 -4.07
CA GLY A 35 12.85 -4.04 -4.85
C GLY A 35 12.24 -3.00 -5.79
N GLN A 36 10.93 -2.81 -5.73
CA GLN A 36 10.21 -1.81 -6.54
C GLN A 36 9.37 -0.90 -5.64
N PRO A 37 9.02 0.31 -6.09
CA PRO A 37 8.05 1.12 -5.36
C PRO A 37 6.70 0.41 -5.26
N LEU A 38 6.03 0.59 -4.12
CA LEU A 38 4.65 0.17 -3.96
C LEU A 38 3.75 1.16 -4.70
N VAL A 39 2.74 0.66 -5.40
CA VAL A 39 1.73 1.49 -6.05
C VAL A 39 0.35 1.06 -5.57
N PHE A 40 -0.41 1.99 -5.03
CA PHE A 40 -1.78 1.76 -4.57
C PHE A 40 -2.70 2.77 -5.27
N LYS A 41 -3.62 2.26 -6.07
CA LYS A 41 -4.57 3.06 -6.83
C LYS A 41 -5.97 2.86 -6.26
N THR A 42 -6.59 3.93 -5.77
CA THR A 42 -7.96 3.83 -5.25
C THR A 42 -8.94 3.61 -6.40
N THR A 43 -10.02 2.88 -6.10
CA THR A 43 -11.02 2.47 -7.10
C THR A 43 -12.31 3.28 -7.05
N THR A 44 -12.31 4.42 -6.38
CA THR A 44 -13.50 5.28 -6.28
C THR A 44 -13.85 5.86 -7.65
N PRO A 45 -15.11 5.73 -8.12
CA PRO A 45 -15.49 6.15 -9.48
C PRO A 45 -15.29 7.64 -9.77
N LYS A 46 -15.38 8.49 -8.76
CA LYS A 46 -15.32 9.94 -8.96
C LYS A 46 -13.91 10.53 -8.88
N GLN A 47 -12.99 9.83 -8.23
CA GLN A 47 -11.63 10.32 -8.02
C GLN A 47 -10.69 9.16 -7.80
N GLN A 48 -9.72 9.03 -8.68
CA GLN A 48 -8.68 8.03 -8.54
C GLN A 48 -7.43 8.69 -7.96
N ASP A 49 -7.03 8.23 -6.78
CA ASP A 49 -5.80 8.66 -6.15
C ASP A 49 -4.75 7.57 -6.28
N VAL A 50 -3.52 7.97 -6.52
CA VAL A 50 -2.40 7.05 -6.64
C VAL A 50 -1.38 7.35 -5.55
N LEU A 51 -1.08 6.33 -4.74
CA LEU A 51 0.01 6.34 -3.79
C LEU A 51 1.19 5.60 -4.41
N ARG A 52 2.32 6.29 -4.52
CA ARG A 52 3.56 5.68 -4.94
C ARG A 52 4.62 5.94 -3.88
N THR A 53 5.24 4.88 -3.40
CA THR A 53 6.21 4.95 -2.30
C THR A 53 7.64 4.88 -2.82
N SER A 54 8.59 5.02 -1.91
CA SER A 54 9.97 4.61 -2.18
C SER A 54 10.03 3.08 -2.33
N THR A 55 11.19 2.57 -2.70
CA THR A 55 11.39 1.15 -2.96
C THR A 55 11.01 0.28 -1.76
N VAL A 56 10.28 -0.78 -1.99
CA VAL A 56 9.89 -1.75 -0.96
C VAL A 56 11.11 -2.55 -0.51
N LYS A 57 11.37 -2.53 0.79
CA LYS A 57 12.49 -3.22 1.43
C LYS A 57 12.08 -4.56 2.02
N ALA A 58 10.90 -4.62 2.63
CA ALA A 58 10.44 -5.82 3.32
C ALA A 58 8.93 -5.96 3.16
N ILE A 59 8.48 -7.21 3.03
CA ILE A 59 7.06 -7.58 2.91
C ILE A 59 6.81 -8.70 3.91
N GLY A 60 5.74 -8.57 4.69
CA GLY A 60 5.29 -9.62 5.61
C GLY A 60 3.81 -9.86 5.46
N PHE A 61 3.38 -11.06 5.83
CA PHE A 61 1.99 -11.47 5.78
C PHE A 61 1.55 -11.99 7.14
N ALA A 62 0.32 -11.66 7.53
CA ALA A 62 -0.31 -12.22 8.72
C ALA A 62 -1.82 -12.28 8.45
N GLY A 63 -2.35 -13.49 8.22
CA GLY A 63 -3.74 -13.68 7.84
C GLY A 63 -4.06 -12.97 6.53
N SER A 64 -5.07 -12.10 6.54
CA SER A 64 -5.45 -11.31 5.37
C SER A 64 -4.71 -9.97 5.27
N ARG A 65 -3.70 -9.74 6.12
CA ARG A 65 -2.96 -8.49 6.16
C ARG A 65 -1.60 -8.61 5.50
N ILE A 66 -1.21 -7.53 4.83
CA ILE A 66 0.10 -7.36 4.23
C ILE A 66 0.80 -6.20 4.93
N PHE A 67 2.01 -6.46 5.40
CA PHE A 67 2.85 -5.44 6.04
C PHE A 67 3.98 -5.10 5.09
N VAL A 68 4.14 -3.81 4.77
CA VAL A 68 5.16 -3.35 3.83
C VAL A 68 6.03 -2.31 4.51
N LYS A 69 7.33 -2.46 4.38
CA LYS A 69 8.31 -1.47 4.83
C LYS A 69 9.11 -1.00 3.64
N THR A 70 9.26 0.30 3.49
CA THR A 70 10.04 0.91 2.41
C THR A 70 11.46 1.25 2.88
N GLU A 71 12.33 1.58 1.93
CA GLU A 71 13.71 1.95 2.23
C GLU A 71 13.81 3.16 3.16
N ARG A 72 12.84 4.06 3.11
CA ARG A 72 12.80 5.22 4.00
C ARG A 72 12.32 4.89 5.41
N GLY A 73 11.97 3.63 5.67
CA GLY A 73 11.48 3.20 6.97
C GLY A 73 9.98 3.39 7.18
N THR A 74 9.26 3.92 6.21
CA THR A 74 7.80 4.05 6.30
C THR A 74 7.16 2.68 6.20
N GLN A 75 6.16 2.43 7.05
CA GLN A 75 5.42 1.19 7.06
C GLN A 75 3.98 1.41 6.61
N TYR A 76 3.45 0.43 5.89
CA TYR A 76 2.07 0.42 5.41
C TYR A 76 1.46 -0.93 5.72
N THR A 77 0.21 -0.93 6.19
CA THR A 77 -0.55 -2.15 6.43
C THR A 77 -1.78 -2.13 5.53
N PHE A 78 -1.91 -3.16 4.71
CA PHE A 78 -3.07 -3.36 3.84
C PHE A 78 -3.82 -4.62 4.26
N GLU A 79 -5.11 -4.65 3.96
CA GLU A 79 -5.92 -5.84 4.16
C GLU A 79 -6.54 -6.26 2.83
N PHE A 80 -6.44 -7.55 2.48
CA PHE A 80 -7.07 -8.10 1.28
C PHE A 80 -8.60 -7.97 1.36
N GLN A 81 -9.20 -7.68 0.23
CA GLN A 81 -10.65 -7.67 0.09
C GLN A 81 -11.18 -9.03 -0.35
#